data_574b865ccf45f1339a1ca74e517a0879
#
_entry.id   574b865ccf45f1339a1ca74e517a0879
#
_cell.length_a   1.000
_cell.length_b   1.000
_cell.length_c   1.000
_cell.angle_alpha   90.00
_cell.angle_beta   90.00
_cell.angle_gamma   90.00
#
_symmetry.space_group_name_H-M   'P 1'
#
loop_
_entity.id
_entity.type
_entity.pdbx_description
1 polymer ?
#
loop_
_entity_poly.entity_id
_entity_poly.type
_entity_poly.pdbx_seq_one_letter_code
_entity_poly.pdbx_strand_id
1 'polypeptide(L)'
;MFLEPKESILNLNAYKPNFGASNLKKLIRLSANENALGYSPRIDKELKIKSFNRYPPQHSEELIKTISKIKNLDQTKLILGNGSDDLISVIAQTFLKSGDEAIYTEYGFLQFPQSITVAGGIKKIAKDINFTVSVDNILNLITDKTRLIFLANANNPTGTFISKSEVYRLINNIPENILLVYDAAYAEYIRNDDYIDGSELVEKYNNVIMLRTFSKLHGLAGLRLGWGYSNSKIINYLMAVRGPFSVNSIAIEAGIIAMKDIDFQNYCFDFNIKSMKFMEIELDNLGVKFIKSSTNFILINLSDKDKLSAQNAVLFFKKNGVLVREMNVYNLPNYIRVSLGTEEENKYFLKLLKKFIMKNDN
;
A
#
# COMPACT_ATOMS: atom_id res chain seq x y z
N MET A 1 23.35 -30.45 15.58
CA MET A 1 22.34 -29.44 16.02
C MET A 1 22.12 -28.51 14.83
N PHE A 2 20.88 -28.41 14.32
CA PHE A 2 20.58 -27.50 13.19
C PHE A 2 20.51 -26.05 13.73
N LEU A 3 21.01 -25.08 12.97
CA LEU A 3 20.93 -23.65 13.34
C LEU A 3 19.48 -23.19 13.26
N GLU A 4 18.93 -22.74 14.37
CA GLU A 4 17.55 -22.21 14.44
C GLU A 4 17.56 -20.68 14.27
N PRO A 5 16.56 -20.11 13.57
CA PRO A 5 16.38 -18.66 13.48
C PRO A 5 15.88 -18.11 14.83
N LYS A 6 15.74 -16.76 14.91
CA LYS A 6 15.08 -16.11 16.05
C LYS A 6 13.70 -16.72 16.28
N GLU A 7 13.28 -16.87 17.53
CA GLU A 7 11.96 -17.42 17.90
C GLU A 7 10.80 -16.72 17.19
N SER A 8 10.88 -15.38 17.05
CA SER A 8 9.89 -14.58 16.34
C SER A 8 9.72 -14.95 14.85
N ILE A 9 10.70 -15.62 14.25
CA ILE A 9 10.71 -15.99 12.82
C ILE A 9 10.16 -17.40 12.57
N LEU A 10 10.20 -18.28 13.57
CA LEU A 10 9.83 -19.71 13.41
C LEU A 10 8.44 -19.93 12.78
N ASN A 11 7.48 -19.06 13.07
CA ASN A 11 6.11 -19.14 12.59
C ASN A 11 5.78 -18.18 11.43
N LEU A 12 6.78 -17.51 10.84
CA LEU A 12 6.57 -16.66 9.69
C LEU A 12 6.45 -17.49 8.41
N ASN A 13 5.34 -17.26 7.69
CA ASN A 13 5.18 -17.80 6.35
C ASN A 13 5.70 -16.83 5.30
N ALA A 14 6.42 -17.35 4.31
CA ALA A 14 6.82 -16.57 3.15
C ALA A 14 5.58 -16.00 2.44
N TYR A 15 5.64 -14.73 2.05
CA TYR A 15 4.61 -14.13 1.21
C TYR A 15 4.48 -14.92 -0.11
N LYS A 16 3.29 -15.40 -0.40
CA LYS A 16 2.97 -16.10 -1.64
C LYS A 16 2.14 -15.17 -2.53
N PRO A 17 2.76 -14.51 -3.51
CA PRO A 17 2.00 -13.74 -4.48
C PRO A 17 1.13 -14.67 -5.32
N ASN A 18 -0.08 -14.23 -5.66
CA ASN A 18 -0.98 -15.02 -6.51
C ASN A 18 -0.58 -14.87 -7.99
N PHE A 19 0.65 -15.25 -8.32
CA PHE A 19 1.09 -15.37 -9.71
C PHE A 19 0.65 -16.74 -10.22
N GLY A 20 -0.49 -16.77 -10.89
CA GLY A 20 -0.89 -17.99 -11.59
C GLY A 20 0.10 -18.30 -12.68
N ALA A 21 0.88 -19.38 -12.55
CA ALA A 21 1.40 -20.05 -13.73
C ALA A 21 0.18 -20.59 -14.49
N SER A 22 -0.25 -19.88 -15.50
CA SER A 22 -1.30 -20.36 -16.41
C SER A 22 -0.70 -20.48 -17.80
N ASN A 23 -0.98 -21.57 -18.46
CA ASN A 23 -0.72 -21.77 -19.89
C ASN A 23 -1.62 -20.87 -20.76
N LEU A 24 -2.24 -19.83 -20.17
CA LEU A 24 -3.13 -18.93 -20.85
C LEU A 24 -2.32 -17.88 -21.61
N LYS A 25 -2.61 -17.74 -22.91
CA LYS A 25 -1.93 -16.80 -23.82
C LYS A 25 -2.04 -15.33 -23.39
N LYS A 26 -3.04 -14.97 -22.59
CA LYS A 26 -3.26 -13.63 -22.06
C LYS A 26 -3.78 -13.72 -20.64
N LEU A 27 -3.08 -13.11 -19.68
CA LEU A 27 -3.44 -13.08 -18.27
C LEU A 27 -3.75 -11.66 -17.86
N ILE A 28 -4.96 -11.40 -17.37
CA ILE A 28 -5.40 -10.13 -16.81
C ILE A 28 -5.09 -10.13 -15.32
N ARG A 29 -4.27 -9.20 -14.84
CA ARG A 29 -3.83 -9.11 -13.44
C ARG A 29 -4.54 -8.00 -12.70
N LEU A 30 -5.61 -8.35 -11.97
CA LEU A 30 -6.36 -7.43 -11.10
C LEU A 30 -6.14 -7.74 -9.60
N SER A 31 -4.94 -8.19 -9.22
CA SER A 31 -4.66 -8.71 -7.88
C SER A 31 -3.63 -7.91 -7.07
N ALA A 32 -2.86 -7.02 -7.70
CA ALA A 32 -1.69 -6.39 -7.08
C ALA A 32 -1.78 -4.86 -6.97
N ASN A 33 -2.90 -4.25 -7.31
CA ASN A 33 -3.12 -2.80 -7.29
C ASN A 33 -2.09 -2.05 -8.15
N GLU A 34 -1.70 -2.65 -9.27
CA GLU A 34 -0.85 -2.03 -10.28
C GLU A 34 -1.63 -0.93 -11.03
N ASN A 35 -0.95 0.01 -11.66
CA ASN A 35 -1.60 1.01 -12.49
C ASN A 35 -2.02 0.38 -13.83
N ALA A 36 -3.33 0.41 -14.15
CA ALA A 36 -3.87 -0.16 -15.38
C ALA A 36 -3.35 0.51 -16.66
N LEU A 37 -2.95 1.78 -16.57
CA LEU A 37 -2.42 2.58 -17.68
C LEU A 37 -0.90 2.43 -17.85
N GLY A 38 -0.25 1.60 -17.00
CA GLY A 38 1.20 1.46 -17.02
C GLY A 38 1.90 2.62 -16.34
N TYR A 39 2.96 3.13 -16.97
CA TYR A 39 3.81 4.22 -16.48
C TYR A 39 3.90 5.34 -17.52
N SER A 40 4.42 6.51 -17.12
CA SER A 40 4.58 7.66 -18.00
C SER A 40 5.32 7.27 -19.29
N PRO A 41 4.76 7.54 -20.49
CA PRO A 41 5.44 7.30 -21.78
C PRO A 41 6.73 8.12 -21.96
N ARG A 42 6.93 9.15 -21.13
CA ARG A 42 8.18 9.92 -21.13
C ARG A 42 9.35 9.07 -20.65
N ILE A 43 9.11 8.06 -19.82
CA ILE A 43 10.18 7.18 -19.32
C ILE A 43 10.85 6.44 -20.48
N ASP A 44 10.09 5.89 -21.42
CA ASP A 44 10.66 5.21 -22.59
C ASP A 44 11.52 6.14 -23.48
N LYS A 45 11.20 7.43 -23.48
CA LYS A 45 11.90 8.44 -24.30
C LYS A 45 13.10 9.07 -23.60
N GLU A 46 13.00 9.29 -22.29
CA GLU A 46 13.94 10.13 -21.54
C GLU A 46 14.90 9.32 -20.67
N LEU A 47 14.54 8.05 -20.33
CA LEU A 47 15.38 7.20 -19.48
C LEU A 47 16.71 6.89 -20.18
N LYS A 48 17.81 7.40 -19.60
CA LYS A 48 19.18 7.22 -20.14
C LYS A 48 20.04 6.49 -19.14
N ILE A 49 20.07 5.17 -19.25
CA ILE A 49 20.94 4.35 -18.40
C ILE A 49 22.35 4.37 -19.00
N LYS A 50 23.30 4.92 -18.25
CA LYS A 50 24.69 5.04 -18.72
C LYS A 50 25.62 3.94 -18.24
N SER A 51 25.32 3.28 -17.10
CA SER A 51 26.27 2.38 -16.48
C SER A 51 25.63 1.48 -15.44
N PHE A 52 25.54 0.18 -15.71
CA PHE A 52 25.07 -0.82 -14.73
C PHE A 52 26.18 -1.32 -13.78
N ASN A 53 27.43 -1.04 -14.09
CA ASN A 53 28.59 -1.49 -13.31
C ASN A 53 29.00 -0.50 -12.21
N ARG A 54 28.24 0.58 -12.01
CA ARG A 54 28.48 1.57 -10.97
C ARG A 54 27.34 1.59 -9.98
N TYR A 55 27.67 1.77 -8.71
CA TYR A 55 26.67 2.03 -7.68
C TYR A 55 25.91 3.34 -7.96
N PRO A 56 24.62 3.40 -7.66
CA PRO A 56 23.87 4.65 -7.70
C PRO A 56 24.41 5.64 -6.65
N PRO A 57 24.08 6.95 -6.77
CA PRO A 57 24.36 7.90 -5.70
C PRO A 57 23.71 7.45 -4.39
N GLN A 58 24.46 7.42 -3.29
CA GLN A 58 24.01 6.88 -2.01
C GLN A 58 22.73 7.56 -1.49
N HIS A 59 22.63 8.86 -1.68
CA HIS A 59 21.47 9.66 -1.22
C HIS A 59 20.48 9.99 -2.33
N SER A 60 20.77 9.62 -3.59
CA SER A 60 19.90 9.93 -4.74
C SER A 60 19.42 11.39 -4.76
N GLU A 61 20.35 12.31 -4.55
CA GLU A 61 20.12 13.75 -4.30
C GLU A 61 19.20 14.38 -5.35
N GLU A 62 19.33 13.97 -6.62
CA GLU A 62 18.55 14.56 -7.71
C GLU A 62 17.06 14.20 -7.60
N LEU A 63 16.73 12.96 -7.22
CA LEU A 63 15.35 12.55 -6.98
C LEU A 63 14.80 13.23 -5.72
N ILE A 64 15.58 13.32 -4.63
CA ILE A 64 15.20 14.04 -3.41
C ILE A 64 14.91 15.52 -3.73
N LYS A 65 15.77 16.20 -4.49
CA LYS A 65 15.54 17.57 -4.94
C LYS A 65 14.26 17.70 -5.77
N THR A 66 13.99 16.71 -6.63
CA THR A 66 12.79 16.69 -7.46
C THR A 66 11.52 16.54 -6.62
N ILE A 67 11.51 15.60 -5.69
CA ILE A 67 10.37 15.40 -4.76
C ILE A 67 10.15 16.65 -3.92
N SER A 68 11.21 17.17 -3.30
CA SER A 68 11.20 18.39 -2.49
C SER A 68 10.58 19.58 -3.24
N LYS A 69 11.05 19.83 -4.46
CA LYS A 69 10.56 20.94 -5.28
C LYS A 69 9.09 20.79 -5.67
N ILE A 70 8.68 19.59 -6.11
CA ILE A 70 7.31 19.36 -6.61
C ILE A 70 6.30 19.33 -5.46
N LYS A 71 6.70 18.77 -4.31
CA LYS A 71 5.83 18.62 -3.12
C LYS A 71 6.00 19.75 -2.11
N ASN A 72 6.91 20.71 -2.35
CA ASN A 72 7.26 21.79 -1.43
C ASN A 72 7.65 21.26 -0.02
N LEU A 73 8.62 20.33 0.02
CA LEU A 73 9.08 19.66 1.23
C LEU A 73 10.56 19.95 1.50
N ASP A 74 10.99 19.89 2.75
CA ASP A 74 12.39 20.02 3.14
C ASP A 74 13.19 18.78 2.72
N GLN A 75 14.27 18.96 1.96
CA GLN A 75 15.14 17.90 1.47
C GLN A 75 15.80 17.09 2.60
N THR A 76 16.11 17.74 3.73
CA THR A 76 16.77 17.12 4.88
C THR A 76 15.85 16.16 5.65
N LYS A 77 14.55 16.25 5.39
CA LYS A 77 13.51 15.42 5.99
C LYS A 77 13.07 14.25 5.10
N LEU A 78 13.70 14.04 3.94
CA LEU A 78 13.35 13.02 2.96
C LEU A 78 14.30 11.80 3.02
N ILE A 79 13.73 10.62 2.87
CA ILE A 79 14.45 9.35 2.70
C ILE A 79 13.85 8.54 1.57
N LEU A 80 14.68 7.89 0.75
CA LEU A 80 14.24 6.94 -0.28
C LEU A 80 14.44 5.51 0.20
N GLY A 81 13.60 4.58 -0.29
CA GLY A 81 13.69 3.16 0.00
C GLY A 81 13.39 2.30 -1.24
N ASN A 82 13.74 1.02 -1.15
CA ASN A 82 13.43 0.02 -2.18
C ASN A 82 11.94 -0.38 -2.14
N GLY A 83 11.06 0.61 -2.35
CA GLY A 83 9.64 0.61 -2.06
C GLY A 83 9.35 1.11 -0.65
N SER A 84 8.08 1.48 -0.38
CA SER A 84 7.65 1.82 0.99
C SER A 84 7.76 0.63 1.95
N ASP A 85 7.65 -0.60 1.44
CA ASP A 85 7.79 -1.85 2.21
C ASP A 85 9.18 -1.96 2.88
N ASP A 86 10.23 -1.55 2.18
CA ASP A 86 11.60 -1.47 2.71
C ASP A 86 11.66 -0.48 3.88
N LEU A 87 11.10 0.72 3.70
CA LEU A 87 11.06 1.73 4.76
C LEU A 87 10.25 1.28 5.98
N ILE A 88 9.12 0.58 5.80
CA ILE A 88 8.36 -0.02 6.90
C ILE A 88 9.24 -0.99 7.70
N SER A 89 10.02 -1.83 7.00
CA SER A 89 10.93 -2.78 7.63
C SER A 89 12.09 -2.08 8.36
N VAL A 90 12.69 -1.07 7.75
CA VAL A 90 13.75 -0.25 8.35
C VAL A 90 13.23 0.48 9.60
N ILE A 91 12.02 1.05 9.56
CA ILE A 91 11.39 1.71 10.71
C ILE A 91 11.20 0.73 11.87
N ALA A 92 10.64 -0.44 11.59
CA ALA A 92 10.44 -1.46 12.63
C ALA A 92 11.76 -1.89 13.27
N GLN A 93 12.80 -2.13 12.46
CA GLN A 93 14.14 -2.50 12.94
C GLN A 93 14.82 -1.38 13.74
N THR A 94 14.55 -0.12 13.40
CA THR A 94 15.15 1.04 14.08
C THR A 94 14.53 1.28 15.46
N PHE A 95 13.23 1.11 15.59
CA PHE A 95 12.47 1.59 16.78
C PHE A 95 11.89 0.48 17.64
N LEU A 96 11.97 -0.81 17.24
CA LEU A 96 11.49 -1.93 18.06
C LEU A 96 12.66 -2.80 18.54
N LYS A 97 12.61 -3.15 19.79
CA LYS A 97 13.39 -4.22 20.43
C LYS A 97 12.45 -5.27 21.02
N SER A 98 13.00 -6.39 21.46
CA SER A 98 12.22 -7.42 22.16
C SER A 98 11.47 -6.85 23.36
N GLY A 99 10.15 -7.11 23.43
CA GLY A 99 9.26 -6.60 24.48
C GLY A 99 8.57 -5.28 24.15
N ASP A 100 9.02 -4.52 23.14
CA ASP A 100 8.31 -3.34 22.67
C ASP A 100 7.05 -3.71 21.90
N GLU A 101 6.01 -2.89 22.00
CA GLU A 101 4.74 -3.08 21.34
C GLU A 101 4.61 -2.16 20.12
N ALA A 102 4.00 -2.71 19.04
CA ALA A 102 3.58 -1.92 17.90
C ALA A 102 2.11 -2.20 17.57
N ILE A 103 1.34 -1.12 17.40
CA ILE A 103 -0.08 -1.16 17.09
C ILE A 103 -0.26 -1.07 15.57
N TYR A 104 -1.15 -1.88 15.01
CA TYR A 104 -1.64 -1.77 13.63
C TYR A 104 -3.12 -2.16 13.58
N THR A 105 -3.81 -1.80 12.49
CA THR A 105 -5.25 -2.02 12.34
C THR A 105 -5.56 -3.44 11.88
N GLU A 106 -6.73 -3.96 12.23
CA GLU A 106 -7.16 -5.35 11.96
C GLU A 106 -7.01 -5.73 10.49
N TYR A 107 -7.43 -4.85 9.60
CA TYR A 107 -7.27 -5.03 8.16
C TYR A 107 -6.10 -4.23 7.61
N GLY A 108 -5.08 -3.95 8.44
CA GLY A 108 -3.91 -3.20 8.01
C GLY A 108 -3.02 -3.96 7.03
N PHE A 109 -2.19 -3.24 6.30
CA PHE A 109 -1.30 -3.81 5.29
C PHE A 109 -0.37 -4.88 5.90
N LEU A 110 -0.27 -6.05 5.25
CA LEU A 110 0.43 -7.24 5.79
C LEU A 110 1.91 -7.03 6.09
N GLN A 111 2.55 -6.02 5.50
CA GLN A 111 3.92 -5.69 5.81
C GLN A 111 4.09 -5.18 7.25
N PHE A 112 3.07 -4.58 7.85
CA PHE A 112 3.13 -4.09 9.24
C PHE A 112 3.36 -5.24 10.22
N PRO A 113 2.45 -6.24 10.35
CA PRO A 113 2.68 -7.34 11.28
C PRO A 113 3.93 -8.16 10.95
N GLN A 114 4.30 -8.28 9.68
CA GLN A 114 5.53 -8.97 9.28
C GLN A 114 6.77 -8.23 9.79
N SER A 115 6.85 -6.91 9.58
CA SER A 115 8.00 -6.10 10.02
C SER A 115 8.12 -6.05 11.53
N ILE A 116 7.00 -5.94 12.26
CA ILE A 116 6.97 -6.00 13.73
C ILE A 116 7.55 -7.33 14.22
N THR A 117 7.11 -8.45 13.62
CA THR A 117 7.59 -9.79 13.99
C THR A 117 9.08 -9.97 13.70
N VAL A 118 9.55 -9.52 12.53
CA VAL A 118 10.99 -9.61 12.15
C VAL A 118 11.86 -8.79 13.10
N ALA A 119 11.39 -7.62 13.54
CA ALA A 119 12.08 -6.80 14.52
C ALA A 119 12.08 -7.40 15.95
N GLY A 120 11.19 -8.37 16.24
CA GLY A 120 11.03 -8.99 17.56
C GLY A 120 10.04 -8.24 18.44
N GLY A 121 9.26 -7.33 17.89
CA GLY A 121 8.22 -6.58 18.60
C GLY A 121 6.94 -7.38 18.83
N ILE A 122 6.13 -6.93 19.77
CA ILE A 122 4.83 -7.50 20.13
C ILE A 122 3.74 -6.80 19.30
N LYS A 123 2.94 -7.59 18.61
CA LYS A 123 1.83 -7.10 17.79
C LYS A 123 0.61 -6.76 18.65
N LYS A 124 0.07 -5.55 18.49
CA LYS A 124 -1.21 -5.12 19.05
C LYS A 124 -2.16 -4.75 17.89
N ILE A 125 -3.33 -5.38 17.85
CA ILE A 125 -4.27 -5.26 16.74
C ILE A 125 -5.44 -4.39 17.18
N ALA A 126 -5.56 -3.20 16.60
CA ALA A 126 -6.72 -2.34 16.77
C ALA A 126 -7.86 -2.78 15.85
N LYS A 127 -9.01 -3.10 16.41
CA LYS A 127 -10.20 -3.51 15.65
C LYS A 127 -10.72 -2.37 14.80
N ASP A 128 -11.02 -2.67 13.55
CA ASP A 128 -11.70 -1.73 12.65
C ASP A 128 -13.22 -1.75 12.90
N ILE A 129 -13.91 -0.65 12.58
CA ILE A 129 -15.37 -0.55 12.65
C ILE A 129 -15.87 -0.35 11.22
N ASN A 130 -16.72 -1.26 10.74
CA ASN A 130 -17.28 -1.20 9.38
C ASN A 130 -16.19 -1.01 8.31
N PHE A 131 -15.11 -1.79 8.38
CA PHE A 131 -13.94 -1.73 7.47
C PHE A 131 -13.15 -0.42 7.51
N THR A 132 -13.42 0.44 8.48
CA THR A 132 -12.71 1.72 8.66
C THR A 132 -11.95 1.70 9.98
N VAL A 133 -10.77 2.27 9.97
CA VAL A 133 -9.92 2.40 11.16
C VAL A 133 -10.67 3.13 12.27
N SER A 134 -10.61 2.60 13.48
CA SER A 134 -11.11 3.24 14.70
C SER A 134 -9.96 3.84 15.50
N VAL A 135 -9.94 5.15 15.61
CA VAL A 135 -8.94 5.87 16.41
C VAL A 135 -9.08 5.52 17.91
N ASP A 136 -10.30 5.35 18.42
CA ASP A 136 -10.53 4.92 19.80
C ASP A 136 -9.89 3.56 20.10
N ASN A 137 -10.06 2.60 19.17
CA ASN A 137 -9.48 1.28 19.34
C ASN A 137 -7.93 1.30 19.27
N ILE A 138 -7.34 2.22 18.52
CA ILE A 138 -5.88 2.44 18.55
C ILE A 138 -5.46 3.01 19.89
N LEU A 139 -6.09 4.10 20.34
CA LEU A 139 -5.74 4.80 21.59
C LEU A 139 -5.88 3.90 22.81
N ASN A 140 -6.92 3.07 22.87
CA ASN A 140 -7.17 2.12 23.96
C ASN A 140 -6.12 1.00 24.08
N LEU A 141 -5.29 0.77 23.05
CA LEU A 141 -4.24 -0.24 23.06
C LEU A 141 -2.86 0.30 23.47
N ILE A 142 -2.74 1.61 23.66
CA ILE A 142 -1.47 2.25 24.03
C ILE A 142 -1.09 1.86 25.44
N THR A 143 0.16 1.43 25.61
CA THR A 143 0.80 1.14 26.89
C THR A 143 2.15 1.86 26.99
N ASP A 144 2.83 1.76 28.13
CA ASP A 144 4.20 2.22 28.32
C ASP A 144 5.25 1.52 27.43
N LYS A 145 4.90 0.35 26.88
CA LYS A 145 5.73 -0.44 25.94
C LYS A 145 5.49 -0.09 24.49
N THR A 146 4.46 0.65 24.14
CA THR A 146 4.16 1.04 22.77
C THR A 146 5.23 1.97 22.21
N ARG A 147 5.73 1.67 21.01
CA ARG A 147 6.75 2.46 20.32
C ARG A 147 6.32 2.90 18.93
N LEU A 148 5.53 2.08 18.23
CA LEU A 148 5.07 2.35 16.87
C LEU A 148 3.55 2.20 16.76
N ILE A 149 2.94 3.07 15.94
CA ILE A 149 1.58 2.90 15.44
C ILE A 149 1.64 2.96 13.92
N PHE A 150 1.21 1.89 13.25
CA PHE A 150 1.12 1.83 11.80
C PHE A 150 -0.31 2.14 11.36
N LEU A 151 -0.48 3.19 10.58
CA LEU A 151 -1.76 3.64 10.04
C LEU A 151 -1.65 3.78 8.51
N ALA A 152 -2.35 2.93 7.75
CA ALA A 152 -2.53 3.13 6.32
C ALA A 152 -3.78 3.99 6.06
N ASN A 153 -3.61 5.12 5.35
CA ASN A 153 -4.69 6.04 5.02
C ASN A 153 -4.53 6.59 3.58
N ALA A 154 -5.34 6.13 2.56
CA ALA A 154 -6.36 5.09 2.66
C ALA A 154 -5.78 3.69 2.89
N ASN A 155 -6.60 2.85 3.53
CA ASN A 155 -6.21 1.51 3.95
C ASN A 155 -6.28 0.48 2.81
N ASN A 156 -5.40 -0.48 2.85
CA ASN A 156 -5.39 -1.67 2.01
C ASN A 156 -5.53 -2.92 2.92
N PRO A 157 -6.62 -3.74 2.79
CA PRO A 157 -7.42 -3.96 1.57
C PRO A 157 -8.78 -3.27 1.53
N THR A 158 -9.17 -2.46 2.49
CA THR A 158 -10.53 -1.94 2.61
C THR A 158 -10.84 -0.79 1.64
N GLY A 159 -9.82 0.02 1.26
CA GLY A 159 -9.97 1.19 0.41
C GLY A 159 -10.55 2.42 1.14
N THR A 160 -10.89 2.29 2.42
CA THR A 160 -11.43 3.36 3.26
C THR A 160 -10.33 4.27 3.78
N PHE A 161 -10.67 5.50 4.15
CA PHE A 161 -9.80 6.40 4.90
C PHE A 161 -10.53 7.03 6.09
N ILE A 162 -9.79 7.44 7.11
CA ILE A 162 -10.31 8.27 8.20
C ILE A 162 -10.11 9.74 7.89
N SER A 163 -11.03 10.55 8.38
CA SER A 163 -11.06 12.00 8.17
C SER A 163 -9.80 12.70 8.69
N LYS A 164 -9.53 13.88 8.17
CA LYS A 164 -8.48 14.78 8.66
C LYS A 164 -8.60 15.03 10.17
N SER A 165 -9.82 15.23 10.67
CA SER A 165 -10.10 15.43 12.10
C SER A 165 -9.73 14.22 12.94
N GLU A 166 -10.02 13.00 12.49
CA GLU A 166 -9.66 11.76 13.18
C GLU A 166 -8.14 11.52 13.18
N VAL A 167 -7.44 11.85 12.09
CA VAL A 167 -5.98 11.79 12.05
C VAL A 167 -5.37 12.76 13.07
N TYR A 168 -5.87 13.99 13.15
CA TYR A 168 -5.43 14.95 14.16
C TYR A 168 -5.79 14.49 15.57
N ARG A 169 -6.98 13.92 15.78
CA ARG A 169 -7.36 13.35 17.07
C ARG A 169 -6.41 12.26 17.50
N LEU A 170 -6.00 11.37 16.59
CA LEU A 170 -5.00 10.34 16.89
C LEU A 170 -3.68 10.96 17.32
N ILE A 171 -3.06 11.80 16.49
CA ILE A 171 -1.72 12.32 16.76
C ILE A 171 -1.66 13.20 18.01
N ASN A 172 -2.72 13.94 18.32
CA ASN A 172 -2.80 14.77 19.52
C ASN A 172 -2.95 13.95 20.82
N ASN A 173 -3.34 12.69 20.74
CA ASN A 173 -3.55 11.82 21.90
C ASN A 173 -2.51 10.69 22.04
N ILE A 174 -1.51 10.63 21.17
CA ILE A 174 -0.40 9.68 21.32
C ILE A 174 0.81 10.39 21.98
N PRO A 175 1.49 9.72 22.92
CA PRO A 175 2.73 10.24 23.53
C PRO A 175 3.83 10.49 22.51
N GLU A 176 4.67 11.51 22.71
CA GLU A 176 5.76 11.88 21.80
C GLU A 176 6.83 10.79 21.59
N ASN A 177 6.93 9.83 22.52
CA ASN A 177 7.82 8.69 22.43
C ASN A 177 7.25 7.51 21.58
N ILE A 178 6.08 7.69 20.98
CA ILE A 178 5.46 6.75 20.04
C ILE A 178 5.50 7.38 18.63
N LEU A 179 6.11 6.68 17.68
CA LEU A 179 6.18 7.12 16.29
C LEU A 179 4.92 6.67 15.53
N LEU A 180 4.19 7.63 14.96
CA LEU A 180 3.13 7.36 14.01
C LEU A 180 3.74 7.14 12.62
N VAL A 181 3.61 5.92 12.10
CA VAL A 181 3.96 5.56 10.71
C VAL A 181 2.70 5.71 9.86
N TYR A 182 2.60 6.84 9.18
CA TYR A 182 1.47 7.21 8.33
C TYR A 182 1.74 6.76 6.90
N ASP A 183 1.18 5.62 6.51
CA ASP A 183 1.33 5.07 5.16
C ASP A 183 0.28 5.67 4.22
N ALA A 184 0.73 6.59 3.37
CA ALA A 184 -0.05 7.31 2.39
C ALA A 184 0.19 6.79 0.95
N ALA A 185 0.34 5.47 0.79
CA ALA A 185 0.64 4.83 -0.51
C ALA A 185 -0.41 5.09 -1.60
N TYR A 186 -1.61 5.48 -1.24
CA TYR A 186 -2.72 5.77 -2.16
C TYR A 186 -3.10 7.25 -2.21
N ALA A 187 -2.34 8.14 -1.58
CA ALA A 187 -2.68 9.55 -1.46
C ALA A 187 -2.89 10.26 -2.81
N GLU A 188 -2.17 9.84 -3.86
CA GLU A 188 -2.33 10.41 -5.20
C GLU A 188 -3.70 10.16 -5.84
N TYR A 189 -4.46 9.17 -5.34
CA TYR A 189 -5.82 8.86 -5.80
C TYR A 189 -6.91 9.63 -5.06
N ILE A 190 -6.57 10.43 -4.04
CA ILE A 190 -7.55 11.07 -3.16
C ILE A 190 -7.47 12.59 -3.31
N ARG A 191 -8.53 13.18 -3.85
CA ARG A 191 -8.75 14.64 -3.90
C ARG A 191 -10.04 14.93 -3.12
N ASN A 192 -9.91 14.97 -1.80
CA ASN A 192 -11.01 15.19 -0.86
C ASN A 192 -10.50 16.12 0.25
N ASP A 193 -11.25 17.17 0.56
CA ASP A 193 -10.86 18.19 1.55
C ASP A 193 -10.76 17.62 2.98
N ASP A 194 -11.46 16.51 3.24
CA ASP A 194 -11.41 15.80 4.52
C ASP A 194 -10.29 14.74 4.59
N TYR A 195 -9.45 14.66 3.57
CA TYR A 195 -8.28 13.80 3.55
C TYR A 195 -7.00 14.60 3.78
N ILE A 196 -6.03 13.99 4.46
CA ILE A 196 -4.69 14.54 4.67
C ILE A 196 -3.64 13.54 4.16
N ASP A 197 -2.66 14.01 3.40
CA ASP A 197 -1.61 13.16 2.83
C ASP A 197 -0.45 12.88 3.81
N GLY A 198 -0.46 13.47 4.98
CA GLY A 198 0.51 13.29 6.05
C GLY A 198 1.68 14.28 6.04
N SER A 199 1.91 15.05 4.98
CA SER A 199 3.03 15.99 4.93
C SER A 199 2.91 17.10 5.98
N GLU A 200 1.72 17.69 6.16
CA GLU A 200 1.50 18.72 7.18
C GLU A 200 1.62 18.19 8.62
N LEU A 201 1.43 16.88 8.84
CA LEU A 201 1.67 16.29 10.16
C LEU A 201 3.14 16.32 10.54
N VAL A 202 4.02 16.02 9.58
CA VAL A 202 5.47 16.05 9.80
C VAL A 202 5.99 17.45 10.11
N GLU A 203 5.33 18.48 9.58
CA GLU A 203 5.70 19.86 9.89
C GLU A 203 5.25 20.30 11.28
N LYS A 204 4.21 19.68 11.83
CA LYS A 204 3.64 20.06 13.14
C LYS A 204 4.10 19.18 14.29
N TYR A 205 4.43 17.90 14.01
CA TYR A 205 4.74 16.91 15.05
C TYR A 205 6.08 16.22 14.80
N ASN A 206 6.85 16.03 15.87
CA ASN A 206 8.17 15.42 15.79
C ASN A 206 8.16 13.89 15.68
N ASN A 207 7.05 13.25 15.99
CA ASN A 207 6.87 11.81 16.07
C ASN A 207 5.98 11.24 14.97
N VAL A 208 6.12 11.76 13.75
CA VAL A 208 5.42 11.26 12.57
C VAL A 208 6.42 10.97 11.46
N ILE A 209 6.23 9.85 10.78
CA ILE A 209 6.82 9.58 9.47
C ILE A 209 5.71 9.28 8.46
N MET A 210 5.67 10.03 7.38
CA MET A 210 4.78 9.78 6.25
C MET A 210 5.51 8.96 5.19
N LEU A 211 4.85 7.92 4.65
CA LEU A 211 5.38 7.05 3.60
C LEU A 211 4.59 7.20 2.30
N ARG A 212 5.29 7.14 1.18
CA ARG A 212 4.75 7.21 -0.18
C ARG A 212 5.42 6.17 -1.07
N THR A 213 4.76 5.81 -2.18
CA THR A 213 5.28 4.83 -3.12
C THR A 213 5.11 5.27 -4.58
N PHE A 214 6.05 4.88 -5.42
CA PHE A 214 5.89 5.01 -6.87
C PHE A 214 5.18 3.80 -7.52
N SER A 215 4.84 2.80 -6.72
CA SER A 215 4.26 1.54 -7.21
C SER A 215 2.80 1.68 -7.69
N LYS A 216 2.08 2.74 -7.29
CA LYS A 216 0.65 2.89 -7.52
C LYS A 216 0.39 3.86 -8.68
N LEU A 217 0.02 5.10 -8.41
CA LEU A 217 -0.33 6.07 -9.47
C LEU A 217 0.78 6.27 -10.50
N HIS A 218 2.04 6.27 -10.09
CA HIS A 218 3.18 6.44 -11.01
C HIS A 218 3.49 5.21 -11.89
N GLY A 219 2.90 4.04 -11.60
CA GLY A 219 3.05 2.82 -12.41
C GLY A 219 4.43 2.15 -12.33
N LEU A 220 5.24 2.46 -11.32
CA LEU A 220 6.62 1.96 -11.19
C LEU A 220 6.76 0.79 -10.20
N ALA A 221 5.73 -0.05 -10.09
CA ALA A 221 5.72 -1.18 -9.14
C ALA A 221 6.92 -2.11 -9.29
N GLY A 222 7.35 -2.39 -10.52
CA GLY A 222 8.48 -3.25 -10.84
C GLY A 222 9.85 -2.65 -10.49
N LEU A 223 9.95 -1.33 -10.37
CA LEU A 223 11.22 -0.64 -10.07
C LEU A 223 11.53 -0.55 -8.58
N ARG A 224 10.56 -0.88 -7.72
CA ARG A 224 10.73 -0.88 -6.27
C ARG A 224 11.23 0.47 -5.73
N LEU A 225 10.44 1.52 -5.87
CA LEU A 225 10.76 2.86 -5.40
C LEU A 225 9.68 3.39 -4.45
N GLY A 226 10.12 3.87 -3.29
CA GLY A 226 9.29 4.56 -2.30
C GLY A 226 10.07 5.66 -1.60
N TRP A 227 9.39 6.48 -0.84
CA TRP A 227 10.02 7.54 -0.06
C TRP A 227 9.26 7.80 1.23
N GLY A 228 9.97 8.33 2.20
CA GLY A 228 9.43 8.78 3.48
C GLY A 228 9.78 10.22 3.77
N TYR A 229 8.95 10.87 4.58
CA TYR A 229 9.13 12.23 5.06
C TYR A 229 8.92 12.29 6.56
N SER A 230 9.92 12.77 7.30
CA SER A 230 9.89 12.84 8.76
C SER A 230 10.84 13.90 9.29
N ASN A 231 10.82 14.14 10.60
CA ASN A 231 11.84 14.91 11.30
C ASN A 231 13.25 14.42 10.92
N SER A 232 14.18 15.33 10.67
CA SER A 232 15.55 15.01 10.23
C SER A 232 16.31 14.09 11.20
N LYS A 233 16.03 14.15 12.50
CA LYS A 233 16.61 13.25 13.50
C LYS A 233 16.14 11.80 13.26
N ILE A 234 14.87 11.58 12.97
CA ILE A 234 14.32 10.27 12.60
C ILE A 234 14.95 9.79 11.29
N ILE A 235 15.01 10.66 10.27
CA ILE A 235 15.64 10.33 8.99
C ILE A 235 17.09 9.86 9.18
N ASN A 236 17.87 10.53 10.03
CA ASN A 236 19.26 10.13 10.30
C ASN A 236 19.36 8.74 10.93
N TYR A 237 18.46 8.38 11.85
CA TYR A 237 18.42 7.02 12.40
C TYR A 237 18.08 5.98 11.33
N LEU A 238 17.10 6.26 10.48
CA LEU A 238 16.72 5.35 9.40
C LEU A 238 17.85 5.19 8.38
N MET A 239 18.56 6.26 8.05
CA MET A 239 19.71 6.24 7.15
C MET A 239 20.87 5.38 7.70
N ALA A 240 21.04 5.30 9.01
CA ALA A 240 22.06 4.47 9.63
C ALA A 240 21.71 2.96 9.56
N VAL A 241 20.44 2.60 9.53
CA VAL A 241 19.96 1.20 9.49
C VAL A 241 19.70 0.72 8.06
N ARG A 242 19.28 1.63 7.17
CA ARG A 242 19.02 1.31 5.77
C ARG A 242 20.28 0.80 5.07
N GLY A 243 20.15 -0.28 4.28
CA GLY A 243 21.24 -0.79 3.46
C GLY A 243 21.83 0.28 2.52
N PRO A 244 23.14 0.30 2.31
CA PRO A 244 23.76 1.23 1.38
C PRO A 244 23.26 0.96 -0.05
N PHE A 245 23.10 2.02 -0.86
CA PHE A 245 22.69 1.93 -2.26
C PHE A 245 21.38 1.16 -2.50
N SER A 246 20.44 1.21 -1.54
CA SER A 246 19.20 0.43 -1.56
C SER A 246 18.25 0.74 -2.73
N VAL A 247 18.36 1.92 -3.33
CA VAL A 247 17.54 2.33 -4.49
C VAL A 247 18.40 2.26 -5.76
N ASN A 248 17.92 1.50 -6.76
CA ASN A 248 18.64 1.30 -8.01
C ASN A 248 18.59 2.52 -8.95
N SER A 249 19.58 2.65 -9.83
CA SER A 249 19.74 3.81 -10.73
C SER A 249 18.54 4.00 -11.67
N ILE A 250 17.95 2.90 -12.17
CA ILE A 250 16.78 2.96 -13.06
C ILE A 250 15.59 3.56 -12.32
N ALA A 251 15.37 3.12 -11.09
CA ALA A 251 14.29 3.62 -10.26
C ALA A 251 14.44 5.12 -9.97
N ILE A 252 15.66 5.59 -9.72
CA ILE A 252 15.94 7.01 -9.47
C ILE A 252 15.59 7.85 -10.70
N GLU A 253 16.11 7.50 -11.88
CA GLU A 253 15.85 8.25 -13.11
C GLU A 253 14.37 8.18 -13.51
N ALA A 254 13.77 7.00 -13.51
CA ALA A 254 12.35 6.83 -13.80
C ALA A 254 11.46 7.58 -12.80
N GLY A 255 11.84 7.61 -11.52
CA GLY A 255 11.17 8.37 -10.48
C GLY A 255 11.19 9.87 -10.74
N ILE A 256 12.33 10.42 -11.17
CA ILE A 256 12.46 11.84 -11.53
C ILE A 256 11.53 12.18 -12.71
N ILE A 257 11.52 11.35 -13.75
CA ILE A 257 10.67 11.56 -14.93
C ILE A 257 9.19 11.47 -14.54
N ALA A 258 8.81 10.43 -13.79
CA ALA A 258 7.42 10.21 -13.36
C ALA A 258 6.89 11.33 -12.47
N MET A 259 7.72 11.86 -11.55
CA MET A 259 7.35 13.01 -10.71
C MET A 259 7.09 14.27 -11.51
N LYS A 260 7.84 14.49 -12.60
CA LYS A 260 7.71 15.67 -13.48
C LYS A 260 6.56 15.56 -14.48
N ASP A 261 6.01 14.37 -14.72
CA ASP A 261 4.91 14.17 -15.67
C ASP A 261 3.55 14.30 -14.98
N ILE A 262 3.20 15.55 -14.67
CA ILE A 262 1.93 15.89 -14.00
C ILE A 262 0.72 15.55 -14.89
N ASP A 263 0.84 15.69 -16.19
CA ASP A 263 -0.24 15.37 -17.14
C ASP A 263 -0.60 13.88 -17.09
N PHE A 264 0.39 13.00 -17.08
CA PHE A 264 0.15 11.56 -16.93
C PHE A 264 -0.43 11.22 -15.56
N GLN A 265 0.04 11.86 -14.49
CA GLN A 265 -0.52 11.66 -13.14
C GLN A 265 -2.00 12.06 -13.11
N ASN A 266 -2.37 13.21 -13.67
CA ASN A 266 -3.76 13.65 -13.76
C ASN A 266 -4.60 12.71 -14.61
N TYR A 267 -4.07 12.26 -15.75
CA TYR A 267 -4.74 11.27 -16.59
C TYR A 267 -5.02 9.97 -15.84
N CYS A 268 -4.05 9.44 -15.09
CA CYS A 268 -4.24 8.25 -14.25
C CYS A 268 -5.29 8.47 -13.15
N PHE A 269 -5.28 9.63 -12.51
CA PHE A 269 -6.26 9.98 -11.50
C PHE A 269 -7.69 10.01 -12.08
N ASP A 270 -7.89 10.75 -13.18
CA ASP A 270 -9.20 10.88 -13.83
C ASP A 270 -9.73 9.54 -14.34
N PHE A 271 -8.83 8.72 -14.90
CA PHE A 271 -9.15 7.36 -15.31
C PHE A 271 -9.60 6.49 -14.13
N ASN A 272 -8.88 6.58 -13.00
CA ASN A 272 -9.22 5.83 -11.79
C ASN A 272 -10.62 6.19 -11.27
N ILE A 273 -10.94 7.49 -11.20
CA ILE A 273 -12.25 7.97 -10.75
C ILE A 273 -13.37 7.45 -11.66
N LYS A 274 -13.20 7.53 -12.99
CA LYS A 274 -14.18 7.02 -13.97
C LYS A 274 -14.34 5.50 -13.84
N SER A 275 -13.23 4.77 -13.73
CA SER A 275 -13.24 3.31 -13.60
C SER A 275 -13.89 2.86 -12.29
N MET A 276 -13.60 3.53 -11.17
CA MET A 276 -14.23 3.21 -9.88
C MET A 276 -15.74 3.41 -9.96
N LYS A 277 -16.19 4.57 -10.43
CA LYS A 277 -17.63 4.85 -10.58
C LYS A 277 -18.33 3.83 -11.48
N PHE A 278 -17.70 3.45 -12.59
CA PHE A 278 -18.22 2.40 -13.47
C PHE A 278 -18.36 1.06 -12.73
N MET A 279 -17.31 0.63 -12.03
CA MET A 279 -17.33 -0.63 -11.27
C MET A 279 -18.39 -0.62 -10.17
N GLU A 280 -18.53 0.45 -9.42
CA GLU A 280 -19.55 0.59 -8.37
C GLU A 280 -20.96 0.45 -8.94
N ILE A 281 -21.29 1.17 -10.02
CA ILE A 281 -22.60 1.11 -10.68
C ILE A 281 -22.90 -0.32 -11.15
N GLU A 282 -21.94 -0.97 -11.82
CA GLU A 282 -22.16 -2.32 -12.33
C GLU A 282 -22.27 -3.38 -11.23
N LEU A 283 -21.54 -3.22 -10.11
CA LEU A 283 -21.68 -4.09 -8.94
C LEU A 283 -23.07 -3.91 -8.28
N ASP A 284 -23.55 -2.67 -8.14
CA ASP A 284 -24.89 -2.38 -7.65
C ASP A 284 -25.96 -2.99 -8.55
N ASN A 285 -25.83 -2.86 -9.88
CA ASN A 285 -26.74 -3.48 -10.88
C ASN A 285 -26.76 -5.02 -10.78
N LEU A 286 -25.67 -5.63 -10.36
CA LEU A 286 -25.57 -7.07 -10.12
C LEU A 286 -26.07 -7.49 -8.73
N GLY A 287 -26.41 -6.55 -7.85
CA GLY A 287 -26.79 -6.82 -6.45
C GLY A 287 -25.64 -7.33 -5.60
N VAL A 288 -24.39 -7.00 -5.96
CA VAL A 288 -23.17 -7.46 -5.29
C VAL A 288 -22.70 -6.41 -4.30
N LYS A 289 -22.58 -6.75 -3.03
CA LYS A 289 -22.09 -5.85 -1.99
C LYS A 289 -20.58 -5.61 -2.12
N PHE A 290 -20.16 -4.38 -1.91
CA PHE A 290 -18.76 -3.98 -1.92
C PHE A 290 -18.51 -2.87 -0.90
N ILE A 291 -17.23 -2.62 -0.59
CA ILE A 291 -16.81 -1.50 0.26
C ILE A 291 -16.38 -0.35 -0.67
N LYS A 292 -16.98 0.84 -0.47
CA LYS A 292 -16.59 2.05 -1.19
C LYS A 292 -15.11 2.34 -0.97
N SER A 293 -14.40 2.62 -2.05
CA SER A 293 -12.94 2.74 -2.03
C SER A 293 -12.45 4.06 -2.60
N SER A 294 -11.45 4.63 -1.94
CA SER A 294 -10.72 5.83 -2.41
C SER A 294 -9.36 5.48 -3.02
N THR A 295 -9.17 4.23 -3.44
CA THR A 295 -7.92 3.72 -3.99
C THR A 295 -8.10 3.28 -5.46
N ASN A 296 -7.17 2.46 -5.98
CA ASN A 296 -7.27 1.85 -7.31
C ASN A 296 -7.74 0.38 -7.26
N PHE A 297 -8.49 0.01 -6.25
CA PHE A 297 -9.07 -1.33 -6.10
C PHE A 297 -10.40 -1.26 -5.35
N ILE A 298 -11.18 -2.32 -5.41
CA ILE A 298 -12.45 -2.47 -4.69
C ILE A 298 -12.49 -3.79 -3.94
N LEU A 299 -13.05 -3.79 -2.73
CA LEU A 299 -13.25 -4.98 -1.90
C LEU A 299 -14.69 -5.45 -2.05
N ILE A 300 -14.87 -6.64 -2.66
CA ILE A 300 -16.17 -7.19 -3.05
C ILE A 300 -16.53 -8.34 -2.12
N ASN A 301 -17.78 -8.32 -1.59
CA ASN A 301 -18.32 -9.38 -0.74
C ASN A 301 -19.10 -10.41 -1.60
N LEU A 302 -18.79 -11.69 -1.41
CA LEU A 302 -19.43 -12.81 -2.11
C LEU A 302 -20.19 -13.76 -1.16
N SER A 303 -20.51 -13.33 0.07
CA SER A 303 -21.03 -14.19 1.12
C SER A 303 -22.54 -14.46 1.07
N ASP A 304 -23.30 -13.73 0.23
CA ASP A 304 -24.75 -13.72 0.35
C ASP A 304 -25.46 -14.98 -0.19
N LYS A 305 -24.71 -15.99 -0.69
CA LYS A 305 -25.29 -17.26 -1.19
C LYS A 305 -24.35 -18.43 -0.88
N ASP A 306 -24.87 -19.52 -0.36
CA ASP A 306 -24.12 -20.71 0.11
C ASP A 306 -23.16 -21.33 -0.93
N LYS A 307 -23.41 -21.10 -2.22
CA LYS A 307 -22.56 -21.57 -3.32
C LYS A 307 -21.51 -20.55 -3.79
N LEU A 308 -21.63 -19.28 -3.38
CA LEU A 308 -20.74 -18.20 -3.79
C LEU A 308 -19.63 -18.00 -2.74
N SER A 309 -18.59 -18.84 -2.74
CA SER A 309 -17.42 -18.59 -1.92
C SER A 309 -16.38 -17.74 -2.66
N ALA A 310 -15.69 -16.87 -1.95
CA ALA A 310 -14.57 -16.09 -2.54
C ALA A 310 -13.49 -17.01 -3.10
N GLN A 311 -13.23 -18.15 -2.46
CA GLN A 311 -12.28 -19.17 -2.94
C GLN A 311 -12.70 -19.73 -4.31
N ASN A 312 -13.98 -20.13 -4.46
CA ASN A 312 -14.50 -20.62 -5.74
C ASN A 312 -14.46 -19.54 -6.82
N ALA A 313 -14.76 -18.28 -6.46
CA ALA A 313 -14.64 -17.14 -7.38
C ALA A 313 -13.20 -16.96 -7.86
N VAL A 314 -12.22 -16.96 -6.96
CA VAL A 314 -10.79 -16.84 -7.32
C VAL A 314 -10.37 -17.95 -8.28
N LEU A 315 -10.78 -19.21 -8.01
CA LEU A 315 -10.49 -20.34 -8.90
C LEU A 315 -11.18 -20.17 -10.27
N PHE A 316 -12.45 -19.73 -10.28
CA PHE A 316 -13.20 -19.48 -11.51
C PHE A 316 -12.56 -18.38 -12.34
N PHE A 317 -12.23 -17.23 -11.74
CA PHE A 317 -11.54 -16.13 -12.44
C PHE A 317 -10.19 -16.58 -13.00
N LYS A 318 -9.37 -17.27 -12.20
CA LYS A 318 -8.08 -17.80 -12.62
C LYS A 318 -8.21 -18.73 -13.82
N LYS A 319 -9.20 -19.65 -13.82
CA LYS A 319 -9.49 -20.54 -14.97
C LYS A 319 -9.86 -19.77 -16.24
N ASN A 320 -10.46 -18.59 -16.10
CA ASN A 320 -10.85 -17.71 -17.20
C ASN A 320 -9.81 -16.59 -17.49
N GLY A 321 -8.58 -16.72 -17.00
CA GLY A 321 -7.49 -15.80 -17.32
C GLY A 321 -7.49 -14.49 -16.55
N VAL A 322 -8.21 -14.39 -15.44
CA VAL A 322 -8.24 -13.19 -14.58
C VAL A 322 -7.72 -13.54 -13.18
N LEU A 323 -6.74 -12.79 -12.69
CA LEU A 323 -6.25 -12.92 -11.32
C LEU A 323 -6.85 -11.82 -10.44
N VAL A 324 -7.53 -12.22 -9.39
CA VAL A 324 -8.01 -11.35 -8.30
C VAL A 324 -7.35 -11.75 -6.98
N ARG A 325 -7.42 -10.91 -5.96
CA ARG A 325 -6.78 -11.20 -4.67
C ARG A 325 -7.78 -11.81 -3.69
N GLU A 326 -7.48 -13.03 -3.23
CA GLU A 326 -8.15 -13.66 -2.09
C GLU A 326 -7.78 -12.96 -0.79
N MET A 327 -8.76 -12.83 0.12
CA MET A 327 -8.62 -12.05 1.36
C MET A 327 -8.53 -12.90 2.64
N ASN A 328 -8.35 -14.21 2.54
CA ASN A 328 -8.22 -15.11 3.70
C ASN A 328 -7.12 -14.67 4.68
N VAL A 329 -6.00 -14.17 4.15
CA VAL A 329 -4.88 -13.67 4.96
C VAL A 329 -5.21 -12.43 5.80
N TYR A 330 -6.34 -11.78 5.54
CA TYR A 330 -6.91 -10.68 6.31
C TYR A 330 -8.10 -11.09 7.18
N ASN A 331 -8.35 -12.40 7.33
CA ASN A 331 -9.55 -12.93 7.98
C ASN A 331 -10.87 -12.48 7.33
N LEU A 332 -10.86 -12.27 6.02
CA LEU A 332 -12.01 -11.90 5.20
C LEU A 332 -12.31 -13.01 4.16
N PRO A 333 -12.72 -14.21 4.60
CA PRO A 333 -12.86 -15.39 3.72
C PRO A 333 -13.96 -15.23 2.66
N ASN A 334 -14.88 -14.29 2.86
CA ASN A 334 -15.99 -14.02 1.93
C ASN A 334 -15.69 -12.90 0.94
N TYR A 335 -14.50 -12.32 0.98
CA TYR A 335 -14.15 -11.16 0.16
C TYR A 335 -13.08 -11.49 -0.87
N ILE A 336 -13.18 -10.81 -1.99
CA ILE A 336 -12.10 -10.68 -2.97
C ILE A 336 -11.75 -9.20 -3.14
N ARG A 337 -10.47 -8.90 -3.30
CA ARG A 337 -10.03 -7.55 -3.69
C ARG A 337 -9.68 -7.56 -5.18
N VAL A 338 -10.24 -6.61 -5.90
CA VAL A 338 -10.10 -6.48 -7.35
C VAL A 338 -9.49 -5.12 -7.66
N SER A 339 -8.31 -5.10 -8.27
CA SER A 339 -7.69 -3.88 -8.78
C SER A 339 -8.48 -3.36 -10.00
N LEU A 340 -8.52 -2.05 -10.18
CA LEU A 340 -9.07 -1.47 -11.39
C LEU A 340 -8.12 -1.77 -12.56
N GLY A 341 -8.64 -2.41 -13.59
CA GLY A 341 -7.98 -2.67 -14.86
C GLY A 341 -8.27 -1.59 -15.90
N THR A 342 -7.86 -1.81 -17.15
CA THR A 342 -8.33 -1.03 -18.30
C THR A 342 -9.86 -1.18 -18.46
N GLU A 343 -10.47 -0.35 -19.30
CA GLU A 343 -11.92 -0.41 -19.52
C GLU A 343 -12.35 -1.80 -20.01
N GLU A 344 -11.60 -2.40 -20.93
CA GLU A 344 -11.86 -3.75 -21.43
C GLU A 344 -11.68 -4.82 -20.35
N GLU A 345 -10.66 -4.69 -19.50
CA GLU A 345 -10.39 -5.63 -18.42
C GLU A 345 -11.49 -5.57 -17.35
N ASN A 346 -11.95 -4.37 -16.98
CA ASN A 346 -13.05 -4.17 -16.06
C ASN A 346 -14.36 -4.76 -16.60
N LYS A 347 -14.71 -4.51 -17.88
CA LYS A 347 -15.87 -5.10 -18.55
C LYS A 347 -15.79 -6.62 -18.59
N TYR A 348 -14.62 -7.16 -18.89
CA TYR A 348 -14.43 -8.61 -18.93
C TYR A 348 -14.55 -9.26 -17.56
N PHE A 349 -13.98 -8.63 -16.52
CA PHE A 349 -14.16 -9.08 -15.13
C PHE A 349 -15.64 -9.12 -14.74
N LEU A 350 -16.38 -8.04 -14.99
CA LEU A 350 -17.81 -7.95 -14.67
C LEU A 350 -18.65 -8.98 -15.44
N LYS A 351 -18.35 -9.23 -16.71
CA LYS A 351 -18.97 -10.30 -17.49
C LYS A 351 -18.75 -11.68 -16.85
N LEU A 352 -17.54 -11.95 -16.37
CA LEU A 352 -17.22 -13.20 -15.67
C LEU A 352 -17.90 -13.26 -14.31
N LEU A 353 -17.94 -12.16 -13.55
CA LEU A 353 -18.64 -12.09 -12.26
C LEU A 353 -20.12 -12.42 -12.42
N LYS A 354 -20.80 -11.80 -13.39
CA LYS A 354 -22.19 -12.10 -13.73
C LYS A 354 -22.39 -13.59 -14.04
N LYS A 355 -21.50 -14.17 -14.88
CA LYS A 355 -21.56 -15.59 -15.22
C LYS A 355 -21.34 -16.48 -13.99
N PHE A 356 -20.43 -16.09 -13.08
CA PHE A 356 -20.18 -16.83 -11.84
C PHE A 356 -21.40 -16.84 -10.94
N ILE A 357 -22.05 -15.70 -10.74
CA ILE A 357 -23.26 -15.56 -9.94
C ILE A 357 -24.38 -16.40 -10.53
N MET A 358 -24.73 -16.22 -11.82
CA MET A 358 -25.83 -16.95 -12.48
C MET A 358 -25.65 -18.47 -12.49
N LYS A 359 -24.40 -18.95 -12.60
CA LYS A 359 -24.12 -20.40 -12.59
C LYS A 359 -24.37 -21.04 -11.23
N ASN A 360 -24.33 -20.29 -10.17
CA ASN A 360 -24.49 -20.79 -8.80
C ASN A 360 -25.89 -20.46 -8.22
N ASP A 361 -26.75 -19.73 -8.99
CA ASP A 361 -28.15 -19.48 -8.66
C ASP A 361 -29.06 -20.64 -9.11
N ASN A 362 -28.57 -21.55 -9.99
CA ASN A 362 -29.22 -22.78 -10.43
C ASN A 362 -28.60 -23.98 -9.71
#